data_d5725a24c3bf47de6735cb5998c62692
#
_entry.id   d5725a24c3bf47de6735cb5998c62692
#
_cell.length_a   1.000
_cell.length_b   1.000
_cell.length_c   1.000
_cell.angle_alpha   90.00
_cell.angle_beta   90.00
_cell.angle_gamma   90.00
#
_symmetry.space_group_name_H-M   'P 1'
#
loop_
_entity.id
_entity.type
_entity.pdbx_description
1 polymer ?
#
loop_
_entity_poly.entity_id
_entity_poly.type
_entity_poly.pdbx_seq_one_letter_code
_entity_poly.pdbx_strand_id
1 'polypeptide(L)'
;MKIEHIAMYVNDLESVRDFFVKYFGAVCNDGYYNSKTGFRSYFLLFDDGARLEIMNKPQMEDEVKSPVRTGYIHIAFSVGSKEKVDFLTRQMQEDGYEVVSGPRTTGDGYYESCIIGIEAVSYTHLRAHETLMN
;
A
#
# COMPACT_ATOMS: atom_id res chain seq x y z
N MET A 1 -3.74 23.01 -5.75
CA MET A 1 -2.76 22.28 -4.95
C MET A 1 -3.21 20.82 -4.90
N LYS A 2 -2.27 19.87 -5.04
CA LYS A 2 -2.57 18.43 -4.97
C LYS A 2 -1.40 17.69 -4.35
N ILE A 3 -1.67 16.50 -3.80
CA ILE A 3 -0.59 15.62 -3.35
C ILE A 3 0.06 15.01 -4.60
N GLU A 4 1.37 15.25 -4.78
CA GLU A 4 2.10 14.72 -5.93
C GLU A 4 2.54 13.27 -5.67
N HIS A 5 3.10 13.01 -4.49
CA HIS A 5 3.44 11.65 -4.07
C HIS A 5 3.55 11.55 -2.56
N ILE A 6 3.52 10.32 -2.06
CA ILE A 6 3.80 9.95 -0.68
C ILE A 6 5.02 9.03 -0.71
N ALA A 7 5.87 9.09 0.29
CA ALA A 7 7.08 8.28 0.35
C ALA A 7 7.17 7.49 1.64
N MET A 8 7.78 6.31 1.56
CA MET A 8 8.10 5.51 2.74
C MET A 8 9.45 4.81 2.59
N TYR A 9 10.16 4.67 3.70
CA TYR A 9 11.35 3.83 3.77
C TYR A 9 10.95 2.37 3.91
N VAL A 10 11.68 1.50 3.21
CA VAL A 10 11.48 0.05 3.25
C VAL A 10 12.83 -0.64 3.36
N ASN A 11 12.85 -1.86 3.89
CA ASN A 11 14.09 -2.63 4.03
C ASN A 11 14.45 -3.36 2.74
N ASP A 12 13.51 -4.06 2.14
CA ASP A 12 13.73 -4.82 0.90
C ASP A 12 12.99 -4.15 -0.25
N LEU A 13 13.70 -3.29 -0.95
CA LEU A 13 13.13 -2.43 -1.99
C LEU A 13 12.50 -3.24 -3.13
N GLU A 14 13.18 -4.28 -3.59
CA GLU A 14 12.70 -5.12 -4.70
C GLU A 14 11.45 -5.92 -4.31
N SER A 15 11.43 -6.49 -3.11
CA SER A 15 10.26 -7.24 -2.63
C SER A 15 9.05 -6.35 -2.44
N VAL A 16 9.24 -5.13 -1.94
CA VAL A 16 8.14 -4.17 -1.78
C VAL A 16 7.60 -3.71 -3.14
N ARG A 17 8.50 -3.41 -4.09
CA ARG A 17 8.10 -3.12 -5.47
C ARG A 17 7.23 -4.24 -6.03
N ASP A 18 7.69 -5.48 -5.91
CA ASP A 18 6.99 -6.64 -6.46
C ASP A 18 5.62 -6.84 -5.81
N PHE A 19 5.50 -6.54 -4.52
CA PHE A 19 4.23 -6.57 -3.79
C PHE A 19 3.20 -5.63 -4.43
N PHE A 20 3.57 -4.38 -4.67
CA PHE A 20 2.64 -3.40 -5.25
C PHE A 20 2.32 -3.70 -6.71
N VAL A 21 3.28 -4.21 -7.47
CA VAL A 21 3.03 -4.63 -8.85
C VAL A 21 2.05 -5.80 -8.87
N LYS A 22 2.26 -6.79 -8.02
CA LYS A 22 1.44 -8.01 -8.01
C LYS A 22 0.00 -7.75 -7.58
N TYR A 23 -0.18 -7.04 -6.45
CA TYR A 23 -1.52 -6.93 -5.86
C TYR A 23 -2.29 -5.70 -6.32
N PHE A 24 -1.63 -4.61 -6.62
CA PHE A 24 -2.28 -3.34 -6.91
C PHE A 24 -2.00 -2.81 -8.31
N GLY A 25 -1.33 -3.59 -9.14
CA GLY A 25 -1.11 -3.24 -10.54
C GLY A 25 -0.22 -2.02 -10.75
N ALA A 26 0.67 -1.73 -9.81
CA ALA A 26 1.58 -0.61 -9.92
C ALA A 26 2.52 -0.77 -11.12
N VAL A 27 2.85 0.33 -11.76
CA VAL A 27 3.90 0.41 -12.79
C VAL A 27 5.11 1.08 -12.14
N CYS A 28 6.24 0.40 -12.14
CA CYS A 28 7.45 0.87 -11.49
C CYS A 28 8.38 1.52 -12.52
N ASN A 29 9.02 2.65 -12.14
CA ASN A 29 10.06 3.23 -12.96
C ASN A 29 11.38 2.41 -12.85
N ASP A 30 12.43 2.87 -13.55
CA ASP A 30 13.73 2.18 -13.56
C ASP A 30 14.51 2.34 -12.25
N GLY A 31 14.05 3.24 -11.38
CA GLY A 31 14.71 3.48 -10.11
C GLY A 31 15.79 4.54 -10.15
N TYR A 32 16.22 4.95 -8.98
CA TYR A 32 17.30 5.90 -8.77
C TYR A 32 18.27 5.35 -7.74
N TYR A 33 19.56 5.54 -7.98
CA TYR A 33 20.62 5.16 -7.05
C TYR A 33 21.64 6.29 -6.95
N ASN A 34 21.94 6.71 -5.73
CA ASN A 34 23.00 7.67 -5.44
C ASN A 34 24.19 6.92 -4.83
N SER A 35 25.26 6.75 -5.60
CA SER A 35 26.43 5.99 -5.17
C SER A 35 27.21 6.64 -4.04
N LYS A 36 27.05 7.94 -3.83
CA LYS A 36 27.75 8.67 -2.75
C LYS A 36 27.09 8.44 -1.39
N THR A 37 25.77 8.33 -1.37
CA THR A 37 25.00 8.20 -0.12
C THR A 37 24.47 6.79 0.09
N GLY A 38 24.40 5.97 -0.96
CA GLY A 38 23.76 4.67 -0.92
C GLY A 38 22.23 4.73 -1.00
N PHE A 39 21.66 5.92 -1.18
CA PHE A 39 20.21 6.10 -1.31
C PHE A 39 19.71 5.44 -2.60
N ARG A 40 18.60 4.71 -2.48
CA ARG A 40 17.90 4.08 -3.60
C ARG A 40 16.41 4.34 -3.51
N SER A 41 15.75 4.48 -4.64
CA SER A 41 14.29 4.64 -4.67
C SER A 41 13.67 4.06 -5.94
N TYR A 42 12.39 3.71 -5.82
CA TYR A 42 11.49 3.47 -6.95
C TYR A 42 10.27 4.34 -6.79
N PHE A 43 9.75 4.82 -7.92
CA PHE A 43 8.40 5.39 -7.97
C PHE A 43 7.43 4.37 -8.55
N LEU A 44 6.33 4.18 -7.86
CA LEU A 44 5.25 3.30 -8.25
C LEU A 44 4.07 4.16 -8.69
N LEU A 45 3.60 3.96 -9.92
CA LEU A 45 2.50 4.71 -10.51
C LEU A 45 1.26 3.84 -10.55
N PHE A 46 0.13 4.39 -10.13
CA PHE A 46 -1.16 3.74 -10.15
C PHE A 46 -2.07 4.36 -11.23
N ASP A 47 -3.17 3.68 -11.56
CA ASP A 47 -4.02 4.03 -12.71
C ASP A 47 -4.56 5.46 -12.68
N ASP A 48 -4.83 6.01 -11.49
CA ASP A 48 -5.37 7.37 -11.33
C ASP A 48 -4.29 8.47 -11.40
N GLY A 49 -3.02 8.08 -11.58
CA GLY A 49 -1.89 8.99 -11.56
C GLY A 49 -1.27 9.21 -10.19
N ALA A 50 -1.81 8.61 -9.14
CA ALA A 50 -1.18 8.66 -7.81
C ALA A 50 0.18 7.96 -7.83
N ARG A 51 1.14 8.50 -7.10
CA ARG A 51 2.50 7.97 -7.04
C ARG A 51 2.89 7.68 -5.60
N LEU A 52 3.58 6.56 -5.42
CA LEU A 52 4.19 6.17 -4.15
C LEU A 52 5.68 6.00 -4.38
N GLU A 53 6.51 6.70 -3.61
CA GLU A 53 7.95 6.49 -3.61
C GLU A 53 8.32 5.52 -2.50
N ILE A 54 9.05 4.46 -2.86
CA ILE A 54 9.63 3.54 -1.89
C ILE A 54 11.14 3.72 -1.93
N MET A 55 11.75 3.84 -0.76
CA MET A 55 13.15 4.27 -0.64
C MET A 55 13.88 3.46 0.41
N ASN A 56 15.19 3.36 0.27
CA ASN A 56 16.04 2.96 1.37
C ASN A 56 17.40 3.63 1.29
N LYS A 57 18.14 3.53 2.37
CA LYS A 57 19.52 4.00 2.48
C LYS A 57 20.22 3.18 3.57
N PRO A 58 21.57 3.18 3.59
CA PRO A 58 22.30 2.49 4.68
C PRO A 58 21.93 3.04 6.05
N GLN A 59 21.99 2.17 7.06
CA GLN A 59 21.88 2.53 8.48
C GLN A 59 20.50 3.07 8.89
N MET A 60 19.44 2.58 8.26
CA MET A 60 18.09 2.87 8.72
C MET A 60 17.76 2.07 9.99
N GLU A 61 16.95 2.67 10.85
CA GLU A 61 16.41 2.01 12.03
C GLU A 61 15.01 1.47 11.71
N ASP A 62 14.73 0.24 12.15
CA ASP A 62 13.38 -0.32 12.09
C ASP A 62 12.60 0.14 13.31
N GLU A 63 11.45 0.76 13.06
CA GLU A 63 10.55 1.13 14.13
C GLU A 63 9.48 0.08 14.36
N VAL A 64 9.06 -0.07 15.61
CA VAL A 64 7.93 -0.92 15.98
C VAL A 64 6.65 -0.33 15.36
N LYS A 65 5.94 -1.14 14.57
CA LYS A 65 4.72 -0.70 13.88
C LYS A 65 3.50 -1.10 14.69
N SER A 66 3.26 -0.34 15.76
CA SER A 66 2.09 -0.54 16.60
C SER A 66 0.80 -0.32 15.79
N PRO A 67 -0.23 -1.16 15.96
CA PRO A 67 -1.49 -0.99 15.22
C PRO A 67 -2.28 0.25 15.63
N VAL A 68 -1.99 0.83 16.80
CA VAL A 68 -2.66 2.05 17.28
C VAL A 68 -1.57 3.04 17.68
N ARG A 69 -1.36 4.03 16.82
CA ARG A 69 -0.34 5.05 17.03
C ARG A 69 -0.70 6.32 16.29
N THR A 70 -0.06 7.42 16.66
CA THR A 70 -0.14 8.67 15.87
C THR A 70 0.67 8.52 14.58
N GLY A 71 0.36 9.33 13.58
CA GLY A 71 1.00 9.32 12.27
C GLY A 71 0.23 8.50 11.23
N TYR A 72 0.87 8.23 10.11
CA TYR A 72 0.24 7.45 9.03
C TYR A 72 0.01 6.02 9.50
N ILE A 73 -1.16 5.46 9.17
CA ILE A 73 -1.54 4.13 9.64
C ILE A 73 -1.76 3.14 8.50
N HIS A 74 -2.34 3.55 7.38
CA HIS A 74 -2.52 2.67 6.24
C HIS A 74 -2.54 3.44 4.92
N ILE A 75 -2.36 2.70 3.82
CA ILE A 75 -2.65 3.18 2.47
C ILE A 75 -3.93 2.50 2.02
N ALA A 76 -4.91 3.28 1.57
CA ALA A 76 -6.18 2.76 1.09
C ALA A 76 -6.20 2.78 -0.45
N PHE A 77 -6.54 1.62 -1.04
CA PHE A 77 -6.65 1.46 -2.48
C PHE A 77 -8.11 1.23 -2.87
N SER A 78 -8.61 2.03 -3.80
CA SER A 78 -9.91 1.78 -4.41
C SER A 78 -9.72 0.76 -5.52
N VAL A 79 -10.34 -0.40 -5.37
CA VAL A 79 -10.12 -1.52 -6.31
C VAL A 79 -11.30 -1.75 -7.25
N GLY A 80 -12.33 -0.91 -7.14
CA GLY A 80 -13.40 -0.80 -8.14
C GLY A 80 -14.64 -1.64 -7.89
N SER A 81 -14.57 -2.78 -7.22
CA SER A 81 -15.73 -3.64 -6.99
C SER A 81 -15.63 -4.45 -5.71
N LYS A 82 -16.78 -4.89 -5.19
CA LYS A 82 -16.83 -5.80 -4.04
C LYS A 82 -16.14 -7.13 -4.35
N GLU A 83 -16.32 -7.63 -5.54
CA GLU A 83 -15.70 -8.88 -6.00
C GLU A 83 -14.19 -8.78 -5.96
N LYS A 84 -13.64 -7.64 -6.34
CA LYS A 84 -12.20 -7.39 -6.30
C LYS A 84 -11.68 -7.30 -4.87
N VAL A 85 -12.43 -6.67 -3.97
CA VAL A 85 -12.09 -6.65 -2.53
C VAL A 85 -12.01 -8.08 -2.00
N ASP A 86 -13.03 -8.90 -2.27
CA ASP A 86 -13.08 -10.30 -1.83
C ASP A 86 -11.94 -11.12 -2.42
N PHE A 87 -11.68 -10.96 -3.70
CA PHE A 87 -10.63 -11.69 -4.41
C PHE A 87 -9.24 -11.37 -3.85
N LEU A 88 -8.92 -10.07 -3.70
CA LEU A 88 -7.62 -9.66 -3.17
C LEU A 88 -7.43 -10.10 -1.72
N THR A 89 -8.46 -10.00 -0.91
CA THR A 89 -8.38 -10.44 0.49
C THR A 89 -8.03 -11.93 0.56
N ARG A 90 -8.71 -12.75 -0.23
CA ARG A 90 -8.45 -14.19 -0.28
C ARG A 90 -7.05 -14.49 -0.79
N GLN A 91 -6.65 -13.83 -1.89
CA GLN A 91 -5.33 -14.03 -2.49
C GLN A 91 -4.22 -13.69 -1.50
N MET A 92 -4.31 -12.54 -0.85
CA MET A 92 -3.31 -12.10 0.12
C MET A 92 -3.26 -13.04 1.33
N GLN A 93 -4.41 -13.50 1.82
CA GLN A 93 -4.48 -14.45 2.92
C GLN A 93 -3.83 -15.79 2.55
N GLU A 94 -4.08 -16.29 1.35
CA GLU A 94 -3.46 -17.52 0.84
C GLU A 94 -1.95 -17.36 0.68
N ASP A 95 -1.48 -16.16 0.36
CA ASP A 95 -0.06 -15.86 0.24
C ASP A 95 0.62 -15.60 1.60
N GLY A 96 -0.13 -15.70 2.70
CA GLY A 96 0.43 -15.64 4.05
C GLY A 96 0.28 -14.30 4.77
N TYR A 97 -0.41 -13.33 4.19
CA TYR A 97 -0.64 -12.04 4.85
C TYR A 97 -1.83 -12.13 5.82
N GLU A 98 -1.73 -11.36 6.92
CA GLU A 98 -2.78 -11.34 7.93
C GLU A 98 -3.93 -10.43 7.52
N VAL A 99 -5.16 -10.98 7.56
CA VAL A 99 -6.38 -10.19 7.41
C VAL A 99 -6.77 -9.66 8.80
N VAL A 100 -6.67 -8.35 8.98
CA VAL A 100 -7.02 -7.71 10.25
C VAL A 100 -8.53 -7.60 10.39
N SER A 101 -9.20 -7.21 9.31
CA SER A 101 -10.66 -7.08 9.29
C SER A 101 -11.19 -7.16 7.86
N GLY A 102 -12.45 -7.58 7.76
CA GLY A 102 -13.17 -7.64 6.50
C GLY A 102 -12.98 -8.93 5.71
N PRO A 103 -13.59 -9.01 4.52
CA PRO A 103 -14.38 -7.95 3.88
C PRO A 103 -15.66 -7.63 4.67
N ARG A 104 -16.00 -6.36 4.78
CA ARG A 104 -17.20 -5.90 5.46
C ARG A 104 -17.63 -4.52 4.97
N THR A 105 -18.88 -4.18 5.20
CA THR A 105 -19.35 -2.81 4.98
C THR A 105 -19.12 -2.01 6.27
N THR A 106 -18.43 -0.89 6.15
CA THR A 106 -18.16 0.00 7.28
C THR A 106 -19.37 0.87 7.61
N GLY A 107 -19.35 1.52 8.78
CA GLY A 107 -20.41 2.42 9.20
C GLY A 107 -20.61 3.61 8.26
N ASP A 108 -19.57 4.02 7.55
CA ASP A 108 -19.63 5.12 6.57
C ASP A 108 -19.88 4.63 5.13
N GLY A 109 -20.16 3.36 4.94
CA GLY A 109 -20.66 2.84 3.67
C GLY A 109 -19.62 2.28 2.71
N TYR A 110 -18.37 2.18 3.12
CA TYR A 110 -17.34 1.53 2.31
C TYR A 110 -17.40 0.01 2.48
N TYR A 111 -17.18 -0.70 1.39
CA TYR A 111 -16.92 -2.14 1.46
C TYR A 111 -15.43 -2.34 1.41
N GLU A 112 -14.84 -2.83 2.50
CA GLU A 112 -13.39 -2.85 2.63
C GLU A 112 -12.85 -4.05 3.37
N SER A 113 -11.54 -4.27 3.21
CA SER A 113 -10.75 -5.24 3.93
C SER A 113 -9.41 -4.60 4.30
N CYS A 114 -8.94 -4.89 5.50
CA CYS A 114 -7.65 -4.39 5.98
C CYS A 114 -6.67 -5.56 6.15
N ILE A 115 -5.48 -5.39 5.61
CA ILE A 115 -4.42 -6.41 5.56
C ILE A 115 -3.16 -5.83 6.19
N ILE A 116 -2.45 -6.63 6.96
CA ILE A 116 -1.05 -6.36 7.29
C ILE A 116 -0.22 -6.94 6.15
N GLY A 117 0.31 -6.05 5.31
CA GLY A 117 1.05 -6.44 4.13
C GLY A 117 2.54 -6.56 4.37
N ILE A 118 3.30 -6.38 3.29
CA ILE A 118 4.75 -6.51 3.33
C ILE A 118 5.36 -5.50 4.31
N GLU A 119 6.38 -5.94 5.05
CA GLU A 119 7.08 -5.16 6.10
C GLU A 119 6.14 -4.63 7.18
N ALA A 120 5.06 -5.36 7.46
CA ALA A 120 4.08 -5.06 8.51
C ALA A 120 3.38 -3.71 8.36
N VAL A 121 3.31 -3.16 7.14
CA VAL A 121 2.54 -1.96 6.83
C VAL A 121 1.09 -2.34 6.57
N SER A 122 0.15 -1.56 7.12
CA SER A 122 -1.28 -1.80 6.93
C SER A 122 -1.74 -1.27 5.57
N TYR A 123 -2.51 -2.08 4.86
CA TYR A 123 -3.14 -1.70 3.59
C TYR A 123 -4.62 -1.99 3.66
N THR A 124 -5.42 -1.05 3.15
CA THR A 124 -6.86 -1.21 3.02
C THR A 124 -7.22 -1.20 1.54
N HIS A 125 -7.92 -2.23 1.06
CA HIS A 125 -8.49 -2.20 -0.27
C HIS A 125 -10.00 -2.13 -0.14
N LEU A 126 -10.59 -1.22 -0.91
CA LEU A 126 -11.97 -0.84 -0.72
C LEU A 126 -12.69 -0.57 -2.04
N ARG A 127 -14.00 -0.60 -1.95
CA ARG A 127 -14.91 -0.03 -2.94
C ARG A 127 -15.71 1.07 -2.26
N ALA A 128 -15.64 2.28 -2.81
CA ALA A 128 -16.38 3.43 -2.28
C ALA A 128 -17.88 3.24 -2.44
N HIS A 129 -18.64 3.78 -1.50
CA HIS A 129 -20.10 3.78 -1.57
C HIS A 129 -20.55 4.75 -2.68
N GLU A 130 -21.39 4.27 -3.61
CA GLU A 130 -21.76 5.05 -4.79
C GLU A 130 -22.43 6.38 -4.47
N THR A 131 -23.28 6.41 -3.45
CA THR A 131 -23.99 7.63 -3.08
C THR A 131 -23.07 8.72 -2.55
N LEU A 132 -21.87 8.39 -2.10
CA LEU A 132 -20.87 9.34 -1.63
C LEU A 132 -20.08 9.97 -2.78
N MET A 133 -20.20 9.45 -3.98
CA MET A 133 -19.49 9.94 -5.15
C MET A 133 -20.16 11.14 -5.82
N ASN A 134 -21.30 11.52 -5.38
CA ASN A 134 -22.09 12.61 -5.98
C ASN A 134 -21.78 13.96 -5.35
#